data_5e5c461ac55d95b5ffaf0b8b19806701
#
_entry.id   5e5c461ac55d95b5ffaf0b8b19806701
#
_cell.length_a   1.000
_cell.length_b   1.000
_cell.length_c   1.000
_cell.angle_alpha   90.00
_cell.angle_beta   90.00
_cell.angle_gamma   90.00
#
_symmetry.space_group_name_H-M   'P 1'
#
loop_
_entity.id
_entity.type
_entity.pdbx_description
1 polymer ?
#
loop_
_entity_poly.entity_id
_entity_poly.type
_entity_poly.pdbx_seq_one_letter_code
_entity_poly.pdbx_strand_id
1 'polypeptide(L)'
;DTVLSFHEEDKTFIKQNGINHGKVSDQLGIYGSPALAEDSLVARDCMIALATGAKIDIQHISSGVAVDYVKEAKEKGANVYAEASPHHFTLTEEAVLKYGTLARMNPPLRTEEDRQRIIKGLQEGTIEIIATDHAPHSKEEKDKPLDQAPSGITGIETSLALGVTELVEKGYLSMMQLLEKMTINPAKLYLSLIHISEPTRLALI
;
A
#
# COMPACT_ATOMS: atom_id res chain seq x y z
N ASP A 1 8.47 2.00 -22.72
CA ASP A 1 7.37 2.33 -21.81
C ASP A 1 7.81 2.04 -20.37
N THR A 2 8.25 3.09 -19.67
CA THR A 2 8.69 2.99 -18.26
C THR A 2 7.52 3.32 -17.35
N VAL A 3 7.30 2.51 -16.32
CA VAL A 3 6.37 2.81 -15.22
C VAL A 3 7.05 3.75 -14.24
N LEU A 4 6.34 4.78 -13.81
CA LEU A 4 6.76 5.66 -12.73
C LEU A 4 6.01 5.25 -11.48
N SER A 5 6.71 4.79 -10.47
CA SER A 5 6.15 4.27 -9.23
C SER A 5 6.42 5.25 -8.10
N PHE A 6 5.38 5.67 -7.39
CA PHE A 6 5.42 6.79 -6.46
C PHE A 6 5.00 6.39 -5.04
N HIS A 7 5.82 6.77 -4.07
CA HIS A 7 5.44 6.88 -2.68
C HIS A 7 4.83 8.27 -2.46
N GLU A 8 3.52 8.33 -2.32
CA GLU A 8 2.79 9.59 -2.29
C GLU A 8 2.74 10.16 -0.87
N GLU A 9 3.65 11.07 -0.58
CA GLU A 9 3.74 11.70 0.72
C GLU A 9 4.14 13.18 0.61
N ASP A 10 3.19 14.10 0.72
CA ASP A 10 3.48 15.53 0.80
C ASP A 10 3.97 15.91 2.21
N LYS A 11 5.27 16.04 2.34
CA LYS A 11 5.94 16.35 3.61
C LYS A 11 5.56 17.70 4.21
N THR A 12 4.94 18.59 3.43
CA THR A 12 4.49 19.90 3.96
C THR A 12 3.34 19.77 4.96
N PHE A 13 2.55 18.69 4.86
CA PHE A 13 1.48 18.38 5.80
C PHE A 13 1.91 17.55 7.01
N ILE A 14 3.12 17.00 6.98
CA ILE A 14 3.57 16.02 7.98
C ILE A 14 4.56 16.65 8.95
N LYS A 15 4.22 16.62 10.23
CA LYS A 15 5.16 16.93 11.30
C LYS A 15 5.90 15.70 11.78
N GLN A 16 5.20 14.56 11.80
CA GLN A 16 5.72 13.25 12.17
C GLN A 16 5.02 12.17 11.35
N ASN A 17 5.79 11.32 10.69
CA ASN A 17 5.24 10.20 9.91
C ASN A 17 5.04 8.94 10.75
N GLY A 18 4.43 7.93 10.14
CA GLY A 18 4.33 6.57 10.67
C GLY A 18 3.15 6.29 11.59
N ILE A 19 2.33 7.32 11.91
CA ILE A 19 1.09 7.20 12.68
C ILE A 19 0.05 8.08 11.99
N ASN A 20 -1.19 7.58 11.84
CA ASN A 20 -2.28 8.35 11.28
C ASN A 20 -2.61 9.57 12.15
N HIS A 21 -2.83 10.73 11.54
CA HIS A 21 -3.35 11.90 12.24
C HIS A 21 -4.86 11.75 12.42
N GLY A 22 -5.29 11.55 13.66
CA GLY A 22 -6.68 11.32 14.02
C GLY A 22 -6.82 10.90 15.46
N LYS A 23 -7.87 10.17 15.78
CA LYS A 23 -8.25 9.80 17.15
C LYS A 23 -7.11 9.14 17.95
N VAL A 24 -6.36 8.22 17.33
CA VAL A 24 -5.27 7.50 18.00
C VAL A 24 -4.09 8.41 18.27
N SER A 25 -3.68 9.23 17.29
CA SER A 25 -2.57 10.19 17.49
C SER A 25 -2.90 11.24 18.54
N ASP A 26 -4.15 11.70 18.59
CA ASP A 26 -4.63 12.64 19.60
C ASP A 26 -4.57 12.01 21.01
N GLN A 27 -5.02 10.76 21.14
CA GLN A 27 -4.93 10.01 22.40
C GLN A 27 -3.49 9.82 22.88
N LEU A 28 -2.55 9.67 21.94
CA LEU A 28 -1.11 9.51 22.24
C LEU A 28 -0.39 10.85 22.43
N GLY A 29 -1.04 11.99 22.18
CA GLY A 29 -0.43 13.31 22.22
C GLY A 29 0.61 13.53 21.11
N ILE A 30 0.49 12.83 19.99
CA ILE A 30 1.42 12.89 18.86
C ILE A 30 0.69 13.48 17.65
N TYR A 31 1.33 14.39 16.94
CA TYR A 31 0.82 14.87 15.67
C TYR A 31 1.14 13.85 14.57
N GLY A 32 0.13 13.14 14.11
CA GLY A 32 0.29 12.11 13.08
C GLY A 32 0.45 12.66 11.65
N SER A 33 0.53 11.75 10.69
CA SER A 33 0.51 12.02 9.25
C SER A 33 -0.94 12.03 8.75
N PRO A 34 -1.49 13.19 8.36
CA PRO A 34 -2.86 13.26 7.83
C PRO A 34 -2.97 12.54 6.48
N ALA A 35 -4.13 11.94 6.20
CA ALA A 35 -4.42 11.32 4.91
C ALA A 35 -4.26 12.31 3.73
N LEU A 36 -4.54 13.58 3.97
CA LEU A 36 -4.35 14.66 2.99
C LEU A 36 -2.94 14.71 2.39
N ALA A 37 -1.91 14.28 3.12
CA ALA A 37 -0.53 14.23 2.61
C ALA A 37 -0.38 13.24 1.46
N GLU A 38 -1.11 12.13 1.50
CA GLU A 38 -1.19 11.12 0.43
C GLU A 38 -2.20 11.57 -0.63
N ASP A 39 -3.41 11.94 -0.23
CA ASP A 39 -4.53 12.27 -1.12
C ASP A 39 -4.17 13.37 -2.14
N SER A 40 -3.48 14.42 -1.67
CA SER A 40 -3.11 15.57 -2.51
C SER A 40 -2.14 15.20 -3.62
N LEU A 41 -1.17 14.32 -3.36
CA LEU A 41 -0.21 13.87 -4.37
C LEU A 41 -0.83 12.84 -5.30
N VAL A 42 -1.61 11.89 -4.79
CA VAL A 42 -2.36 10.93 -5.62
C VAL A 42 -3.28 11.66 -6.60
N ALA A 43 -4.05 12.64 -6.13
CA ALA A 43 -4.92 13.44 -7.00
C ALA A 43 -4.13 14.19 -8.07
N ARG A 44 -3.02 14.86 -7.69
CA ARG A 44 -2.12 15.57 -8.60
C ARG A 44 -1.58 14.64 -9.68
N ASP A 45 -1.03 13.48 -9.27
CA ASP A 45 -0.31 12.60 -10.19
C ASP A 45 -1.27 11.82 -11.09
N CYS A 46 -2.48 11.50 -10.60
CA CYS A 46 -3.58 11.04 -11.44
C CYS A 46 -3.97 12.05 -12.54
N MET A 47 -4.03 13.36 -12.20
CA MET A 47 -4.30 14.42 -13.19
C MET A 47 -3.17 14.55 -14.21
N ILE A 48 -1.92 14.46 -13.76
CA ILE A 48 -0.75 14.51 -14.65
C ILE A 48 -0.73 13.29 -15.58
N ALA A 49 -0.99 12.10 -15.06
CA ALA A 49 -1.09 10.88 -15.85
C ALA A 49 -2.18 10.98 -16.93
N LEU A 50 -3.35 11.50 -16.56
CA LEU A 50 -4.45 11.72 -17.50
C LEU A 50 -4.07 12.72 -18.62
N ALA A 51 -3.38 13.80 -18.27
CA ALA A 51 -3.01 14.85 -19.21
C ALA A 51 -1.86 14.45 -20.15
N THR A 52 -0.93 13.62 -19.67
CA THR A 52 0.31 13.28 -20.39
C THR A 52 0.29 11.88 -21.02
N GLY A 53 -0.61 11.01 -20.58
CA GLY A 53 -0.59 9.58 -20.92
C GLY A 53 0.51 8.78 -20.22
N ALA A 54 1.17 9.38 -19.21
CA ALA A 54 2.20 8.68 -18.42
C ALA A 54 1.61 7.46 -17.72
N LYS A 55 2.38 6.37 -17.70
CA LYS A 55 2.05 5.16 -16.95
C LYS A 55 2.61 5.28 -15.55
N ILE A 56 1.72 5.35 -14.57
CA ILE A 56 2.09 5.51 -13.17
C ILE A 56 1.55 4.39 -12.30
N ASP A 57 2.22 4.15 -11.18
CA ASP A 57 1.84 3.22 -10.15
C ASP A 57 1.90 3.90 -8.78
N ILE A 58 0.79 3.89 -8.07
CA ILE A 58 0.66 4.43 -6.71
C ILE A 58 0.99 3.32 -5.74
N GLN A 59 2.16 3.41 -5.11
CA GLN A 59 2.65 2.39 -4.17
C GLN A 59 1.82 2.38 -2.88
N HIS A 60 1.66 1.19 -2.28
CA HIS A 60 1.13 0.95 -0.91
C HIS A 60 0.06 1.96 -0.45
N ILE A 61 -0.97 2.16 -1.27
CA ILE A 61 -2.06 3.11 -0.99
C ILE A 61 -2.71 2.83 0.37
N SER A 62 -2.87 3.86 1.19
CA SER A 62 -3.38 3.73 2.55
C SER A 62 -4.71 4.45 2.79
N SER A 63 -5.00 5.51 2.05
CA SER A 63 -6.21 6.32 2.18
C SER A 63 -7.33 5.85 1.26
N GLY A 64 -8.54 5.77 1.79
CA GLY A 64 -9.74 5.48 1.00
C GLY A 64 -10.07 6.58 -0.02
N VAL A 65 -9.78 7.83 0.30
CA VAL A 65 -9.95 8.97 -0.63
C VAL A 65 -8.99 8.85 -1.80
N ALA A 66 -7.74 8.45 -1.55
CA ALA A 66 -6.77 8.19 -2.61
C ALA A 66 -7.24 7.07 -3.56
N VAL A 67 -7.87 6.00 -3.02
CA VAL A 67 -8.48 4.94 -3.86
C VAL A 67 -9.56 5.51 -4.78
N ASP A 68 -10.40 6.44 -4.30
CA ASP A 68 -11.43 7.06 -5.13
C ASP A 68 -10.82 7.91 -6.26
N TYR A 69 -9.74 8.67 -5.99
CA TYR A 69 -9.05 9.42 -7.04
C TYR A 69 -8.43 8.52 -8.11
N VAL A 70 -7.83 7.39 -7.71
CA VAL A 70 -7.33 6.39 -8.66
C VAL A 70 -8.47 5.85 -9.52
N LYS A 71 -9.60 5.49 -8.90
CA LYS A 71 -10.79 4.98 -9.61
C LYS A 71 -11.29 6.00 -10.64
N GLU A 72 -11.50 7.25 -10.21
CA GLU A 72 -11.98 8.32 -11.09
C GLU A 72 -11.03 8.59 -12.27
N ALA A 73 -9.72 8.57 -12.00
CA ALA A 73 -8.70 8.76 -13.04
C ALA A 73 -8.75 7.62 -14.08
N LYS A 74 -8.88 6.38 -13.65
CA LYS A 74 -9.03 5.21 -14.54
C LYS A 74 -10.30 5.30 -15.39
N GLU A 75 -11.43 5.67 -14.80
CA GLU A 75 -12.70 5.87 -15.51
C GLU A 75 -12.60 6.95 -16.61
N LYS A 76 -11.72 7.94 -16.40
CA LYS A 76 -11.40 8.98 -17.40
C LYS A 76 -10.33 8.56 -18.41
N GLY A 77 -9.78 7.36 -18.29
CA GLY A 77 -8.80 6.81 -19.22
C GLY A 77 -7.33 7.09 -18.88
N ALA A 78 -7.03 7.50 -17.64
CA ALA A 78 -5.64 7.64 -17.18
C ALA A 78 -4.98 6.26 -17.02
N ASN A 79 -3.69 6.18 -17.35
CA ASN A 79 -2.90 4.96 -17.24
C ASN A 79 -2.29 4.83 -15.83
N VAL A 80 -3.15 4.68 -14.84
CA VAL A 80 -2.80 4.61 -13.42
C VAL A 80 -3.00 3.19 -12.90
N TYR A 81 -2.07 2.72 -12.10
CA TYR A 81 -2.11 1.48 -11.33
C TYR A 81 -1.99 1.81 -9.85
N ALA A 82 -2.39 0.89 -8.98
CA ALA A 82 -2.24 1.05 -7.54
C ALA A 82 -1.93 -0.28 -6.86
N GLU A 83 -1.17 -0.17 -5.78
CA GLU A 83 -0.81 -1.29 -4.92
C GLU A 83 -1.42 -1.14 -3.52
N ALA A 84 -1.75 -2.26 -2.88
CA ALA A 84 -2.08 -2.29 -1.45
C ALA A 84 -1.12 -3.22 -0.72
N SER A 85 -0.69 -2.83 0.48
CA SER A 85 0.12 -3.70 1.33
C SER A 85 -0.74 -4.53 2.28
N PRO A 86 -0.32 -5.76 2.64
CA PRO A 86 -1.09 -6.63 3.52
C PRO A 86 -1.51 -5.98 4.83
N HIS A 87 -0.66 -5.17 5.43
CA HIS A 87 -0.95 -4.48 6.67
C HIS A 87 -2.07 -3.42 6.51
N HIS A 88 -2.23 -2.79 5.33
CA HIS A 88 -3.27 -1.79 5.09
C HIS A 88 -4.68 -2.38 4.89
N PHE A 89 -4.81 -3.64 4.47
CA PHE A 89 -6.12 -4.30 4.44
C PHE A 89 -6.39 -5.20 5.67
N THR A 90 -5.38 -5.39 6.56
CA THR A 90 -5.50 -6.23 7.75
C THR A 90 -5.69 -5.42 9.04
N LEU A 91 -4.94 -4.32 9.19
CA LEU A 91 -4.84 -3.54 10.42
C LEU A 91 -5.41 -2.12 10.24
N THR A 92 -5.75 -1.51 11.39
CA THR A 92 -6.17 -0.10 11.48
C THR A 92 -5.27 0.67 12.43
N GLU A 93 -5.47 1.98 12.56
CA GLU A 93 -4.71 2.85 13.47
C GLU A 93 -4.73 2.38 14.93
N GLU A 94 -5.80 1.69 15.36
CA GLU A 94 -5.89 1.13 16.72
C GLU A 94 -4.79 0.10 17.02
N ALA A 95 -4.19 -0.50 16.00
CA ALA A 95 -3.07 -1.42 16.17
C ALA A 95 -1.89 -0.74 16.88
N VAL A 96 -1.72 0.57 16.74
CA VAL A 96 -0.66 1.34 17.42
C VAL A 96 -0.87 1.32 18.94
N LEU A 97 -2.11 1.38 19.43
CA LEU A 97 -2.41 1.30 20.86
C LEU A 97 -2.06 -0.08 21.44
N LYS A 98 -2.17 -1.12 20.63
CA LYS A 98 -1.92 -2.51 21.08
C LYS A 98 -0.47 -2.95 20.89
N TYR A 99 0.16 -2.56 19.80
CA TYR A 99 1.46 -3.08 19.38
C TYR A 99 2.57 -2.01 19.39
N GLY A 100 2.24 -0.75 19.68
CA GLY A 100 3.20 0.34 19.76
C GLY A 100 3.98 0.52 18.47
N THR A 101 5.29 0.56 18.58
CA THR A 101 6.23 0.77 17.49
C THR A 101 6.20 -0.32 16.41
N LEU A 102 5.76 -1.54 16.75
CA LEU A 102 5.58 -2.62 15.78
C LEU A 102 4.46 -2.32 14.77
N ALA A 103 3.51 -1.44 15.10
CA ALA A 103 2.46 -0.96 14.22
C ALA A 103 2.76 0.41 13.59
N ARG A 104 3.99 0.90 13.71
CA ARG A 104 4.44 2.12 13.05
C ARG A 104 4.85 1.83 11.61
N MET A 105 4.07 2.36 10.65
CA MET A 105 4.22 2.16 9.20
C MET A 105 4.27 3.50 8.47
N ASN A 106 4.82 3.53 7.25
CA ASN A 106 4.72 4.68 6.36
C ASN A 106 4.46 4.23 4.91
N PRO A 107 3.26 4.49 4.36
CA PRO A 107 2.13 5.23 4.94
C PRO A 107 1.58 4.58 6.21
N PRO A 108 0.99 5.38 7.13
CA PRO A 108 0.48 4.84 8.39
C PRO A 108 -0.75 3.96 8.19
N LEU A 109 -1.00 3.08 9.16
CA LEU A 109 -2.28 2.39 9.28
C LEU A 109 -3.36 3.44 9.50
N ARG A 110 -4.44 3.39 8.71
CA ARG A 110 -5.53 4.36 8.71
C ARG A 110 -6.74 3.85 9.47
N THR A 111 -7.87 4.51 9.27
CA THR A 111 -9.15 4.16 9.89
C THR A 111 -9.72 2.86 9.33
N GLU A 112 -10.74 2.31 10.01
CA GLU A 112 -11.49 1.16 9.50
C GLU A 112 -12.21 1.50 8.18
N GLU A 113 -12.69 2.73 8.02
CA GLU A 113 -13.29 3.19 6.77
C GLU A 113 -12.29 3.13 5.61
N ASP A 114 -11.07 3.63 5.81
CA ASP A 114 -10.01 3.53 4.80
C ASP A 114 -9.69 2.09 4.46
N ARG A 115 -9.54 1.24 5.48
CA ARG A 115 -9.28 -0.21 5.30
C ARG A 115 -10.36 -0.87 4.45
N GLN A 116 -11.63 -0.58 4.70
CA GLN A 116 -12.74 -1.13 3.92
C GLN A 116 -12.74 -0.62 2.48
N ARG A 117 -12.37 0.64 2.25
CA ARG A 117 -12.26 1.20 0.89
C ARG A 117 -11.10 0.58 0.12
N ILE A 118 -9.97 0.27 0.78
CA ILE A 118 -8.86 -0.50 0.17
C ILE A 118 -9.35 -1.90 -0.23
N ILE A 119 -10.02 -2.63 0.66
CA ILE A 119 -10.59 -3.95 0.35
C ILE A 119 -11.55 -3.87 -0.84
N LYS A 120 -12.42 -2.87 -0.86
CA LYS A 120 -13.33 -2.63 -1.97
C LYS A 120 -12.59 -2.32 -3.26
N GLY A 121 -11.53 -1.51 -3.21
CA GLY A 121 -10.66 -1.22 -4.35
C GLY A 121 -9.99 -2.49 -4.92
N LEU A 122 -9.56 -3.41 -4.04
CA LEU A 122 -9.06 -4.72 -4.43
C LEU A 122 -10.14 -5.58 -5.11
N GLN A 123 -11.38 -5.58 -4.60
CA GLN A 123 -12.51 -6.33 -5.17
C GLN A 123 -12.91 -5.82 -6.55
N GLU A 124 -13.03 -4.50 -6.70
CA GLU A 124 -13.48 -3.85 -7.93
C GLU A 124 -12.39 -3.76 -9.01
N GLY A 125 -11.13 -4.05 -8.67
CA GLY A 125 -10.00 -3.97 -9.59
C GLY A 125 -9.43 -2.55 -9.74
N THR A 126 -9.83 -1.60 -8.88
CA THR A 126 -9.20 -0.29 -8.78
C THR A 126 -7.76 -0.40 -8.30
N ILE A 127 -7.52 -1.35 -7.37
CA ILE A 127 -6.20 -1.75 -6.90
C ILE A 127 -5.89 -3.12 -7.52
N GLU A 128 -4.88 -3.15 -8.40
CA GLU A 128 -4.53 -4.36 -9.14
C GLU A 128 -3.50 -5.22 -8.46
N ILE A 129 -2.68 -4.63 -7.59
CA ILE A 129 -1.46 -5.26 -7.08
C ILE A 129 -1.50 -5.33 -5.55
N ILE A 130 -0.99 -6.43 -5.02
CA ILE A 130 -0.66 -6.58 -3.61
C ILE A 130 0.86 -6.66 -3.51
N ALA A 131 1.45 -5.63 -2.92
CA ALA A 131 2.88 -5.51 -2.67
C ALA A 131 3.17 -5.52 -1.17
N THR A 132 4.27 -6.12 -0.75
CA THR A 132 4.53 -6.37 0.67
C THR A 132 4.98 -5.16 1.46
N ASP A 133 5.63 -4.22 0.81
CA ASP A 133 6.37 -3.15 1.49
C ASP A 133 7.26 -3.68 2.64
N HIS A 134 8.03 -4.74 2.33
CA HIS A 134 8.86 -5.46 3.30
C HIS A 134 10.00 -4.58 3.82
N ALA A 135 9.85 -4.05 5.02
CA ALA A 135 10.81 -3.16 5.66
C ALA A 135 11.17 -3.64 7.08
N PRO A 136 12.07 -4.65 7.20
CA PRO A 136 12.47 -5.20 8.48
C PRO A 136 13.34 -4.22 9.27
N HIS A 137 13.14 -4.19 10.58
CA HIS A 137 13.96 -3.46 11.54
C HIS A 137 14.33 -4.36 12.69
N SER A 138 15.48 -4.11 13.29
CA SER A 138 15.92 -4.87 14.45
C SER A 138 15.02 -4.60 15.68
N LYS A 139 15.07 -5.50 16.65
CA LYS A 139 14.35 -5.31 17.91
C LYS A 139 14.78 -4.03 18.60
N GLU A 140 16.08 -3.76 18.63
CA GLU A 140 16.67 -2.57 19.27
C GLU A 140 16.19 -1.27 18.61
N GLU A 141 15.96 -1.29 17.30
CA GLU A 141 15.39 -0.15 16.58
C GLU A 141 13.92 0.06 16.91
N LYS A 142 13.15 -1.03 17.01
CA LYS A 142 11.73 -0.99 17.35
C LYS A 142 11.47 -0.75 18.86
N ASP A 143 12.39 -1.03 19.76
CA ASP A 143 12.27 -0.78 21.20
C ASP A 143 12.46 0.71 21.58
N LYS A 144 12.72 1.60 20.62
CA LYS A 144 12.79 3.06 20.83
C LYS A 144 11.41 3.66 21.14
N PRO A 145 11.37 4.90 21.68
CA PRO A 145 10.12 5.63 21.80
C PRO A 145 9.36 5.72 20.47
N LEU A 146 8.04 5.80 20.56
CA LEU A 146 7.14 5.72 19.39
C LEU A 146 7.45 6.78 18.32
N ASP A 147 7.92 7.96 18.74
CA ASP A 147 8.30 9.08 17.87
C ASP A 147 9.70 8.91 17.23
N GLN A 148 10.52 7.98 17.73
CA GLN A 148 11.90 7.76 17.28
C GLN A 148 12.11 6.43 16.57
N ALA A 149 11.22 5.45 16.79
CA ALA A 149 11.32 4.15 16.14
C ALA A 149 11.12 4.28 14.62
N PRO A 150 11.83 3.51 13.81
CA PRO A 150 11.61 3.52 12.37
C PRO A 150 10.25 2.94 12.00
N SER A 151 9.68 3.42 10.88
CA SER A 151 8.48 2.86 10.27
C SER A 151 8.83 1.62 9.45
N GLY A 152 7.97 0.62 9.46
CA GLY A 152 8.12 -0.59 8.64
C GLY A 152 7.77 -1.87 9.36
N ILE A 153 7.46 -2.89 8.59
CA ILE A 153 7.07 -4.23 9.04
C ILE A 153 7.64 -5.30 8.08
N THR A 154 7.85 -6.51 8.59
CA THR A 154 8.12 -7.68 7.75
C THR A 154 6.82 -8.11 7.05
N GLY A 155 6.87 -8.41 5.76
CA GLY A 155 5.68 -8.72 4.98
C GLY A 155 5.79 -9.95 4.07
N ILE A 156 6.99 -10.35 3.64
CA ILE A 156 7.17 -11.39 2.63
C ILE A 156 6.58 -12.73 3.10
N GLU A 157 6.90 -13.17 4.31
CA GLU A 157 6.48 -14.49 4.82
C GLU A 157 4.98 -14.56 5.13
N THR A 158 4.34 -13.43 5.47
CA THR A 158 2.94 -13.38 5.91
C THR A 158 1.98 -12.92 4.83
N SER A 159 2.45 -12.37 3.74
CA SER A 159 1.63 -11.72 2.70
C SER A 159 0.55 -12.64 2.14
N LEU A 160 0.91 -13.85 1.69
CA LEU A 160 -0.05 -14.81 1.15
C LEU A 160 -1.05 -15.26 2.23
N ALA A 161 -0.56 -15.58 3.43
CA ALA A 161 -1.43 -16.03 4.52
C ALA A 161 -2.45 -14.95 4.91
N LEU A 162 -2.03 -13.69 5.03
CA LEU A 162 -2.94 -12.56 5.29
C LEU A 162 -3.92 -12.35 4.13
N GLY A 163 -3.47 -12.45 2.89
CA GLY A 163 -4.35 -12.40 1.73
C GLY A 163 -5.43 -13.48 1.76
N VAL A 164 -5.07 -14.71 2.12
CA VAL A 164 -6.04 -15.81 2.27
C VAL A 164 -7.01 -15.52 3.41
N THR A 165 -6.51 -15.21 4.60
CA THR A 165 -7.34 -15.04 5.80
C THR A 165 -8.24 -13.81 5.71
N GLU A 166 -7.70 -12.68 5.23
CA GLU A 166 -8.41 -11.40 5.25
C GLU A 166 -9.27 -11.15 4.01
N LEU A 167 -8.91 -11.74 2.88
CA LEU A 167 -9.59 -11.46 1.62
C LEU A 167 -10.35 -12.68 1.07
N VAL A 168 -9.76 -13.88 1.09
CA VAL A 168 -10.40 -15.06 0.50
C VAL A 168 -11.40 -15.70 1.47
N GLU A 169 -11.00 -16.00 2.70
CA GLU A 169 -11.89 -16.61 3.69
C GLU A 169 -13.08 -15.73 4.08
N LYS A 170 -12.89 -14.40 4.00
CA LYS A 170 -13.97 -13.42 4.21
C LYS A 170 -14.84 -13.19 2.95
N GLY A 171 -14.53 -13.86 1.85
CA GLY A 171 -15.32 -13.80 0.62
C GLY A 171 -15.16 -12.51 -0.21
N TYR A 172 -14.13 -11.73 0.05
CA TYR A 172 -13.85 -10.52 -0.73
C TYR A 172 -13.22 -10.83 -2.08
N LEU A 173 -12.32 -11.81 -2.15
CA LEU A 173 -11.68 -12.27 -3.38
C LEU A 173 -11.77 -13.80 -3.48
N SER A 174 -11.73 -14.33 -4.71
CA SER A 174 -11.38 -15.72 -4.91
C SER A 174 -9.87 -15.94 -4.75
N MET A 175 -9.45 -17.19 -4.50
CA MET A 175 -8.03 -17.54 -4.44
C MET A 175 -7.30 -17.14 -5.74
N MET A 176 -7.91 -17.31 -6.89
CA MET A 176 -7.30 -16.97 -8.17
C MET A 176 -7.09 -15.45 -8.29
N GLN A 177 -8.09 -14.62 -7.91
CA GLN A 177 -7.96 -13.16 -7.90
C GLN A 177 -6.85 -12.69 -6.96
N LEU A 178 -6.71 -13.32 -5.78
CA LEU A 178 -5.60 -13.02 -4.86
C LEU A 178 -4.26 -13.32 -5.53
N LEU A 179 -4.09 -14.51 -6.11
CA LEU A 179 -2.85 -14.90 -6.76
C LEU A 179 -2.52 -14.01 -7.97
N GLU A 180 -3.51 -13.61 -8.78
CA GLU A 180 -3.31 -12.69 -9.88
C GLU A 180 -2.72 -11.35 -9.41
N LYS A 181 -3.24 -10.81 -8.31
CA LYS A 181 -2.76 -9.55 -7.72
C LYS A 181 -1.35 -9.63 -7.16
N MET A 182 -0.91 -10.82 -6.74
CA MET A 182 0.41 -11.05 -6.16
C MET A 182 1.46 -11.51 -7.19
N THR A 183 1.05 -11.87 -8.41
CA THR A 183 1.95 -12.50 -9.39
C THR A 183 1.84 -11.87 -10.78
N ILE A 184 0.80 -12.23 -11.54
CA ILE A 184 0.71 -11.86 -12.95
C ILE A 184 0.44 -10.36 -13.16
N ASN A 185 -0.31 -9.70 -12.27
CA ASN A 185 -0.59 -8.28 -12.41
C ASN A 185 0.68 -7.42 -12.25
N PRO A 186 1.49 -7.58 -11.17
CA PRO A 186 2.77 -6.86 -11.08
C PRO A 186 3.73 -7.24 -12.22
N ALA A 187 3.76 -8.51 -12.63
CA ALA A 187 4.60 -8.93 -13.75
C ALA A 187 4.21 -8.23 -15.07
N LYS A 188 2.92 -8.07 -15.35
CA LYS A 188 2.44 -7.32 -16.52
C LYS A 188 2.76 -5.84 -16.45
N LEU A 189 2.64 -5.24 -15.25
CA LEU A 189 2.91 -3.83 -15.05
C LEU A 189 4.38 -3.51 -15.33
N TYR A 190 5.28 -4.27 -14.74
CA TYR A 190 6.72 -4.03 -14.81
C TYR A 190 7.43 -4.77 -15.95
N LEU A 191 6.68 -5.39 -16.85
CA LEU A 191 7.20 -6.14 -18.02
C LEU A 191 8.19 -7.26 -17.61
N SER A 192 7.97 -7.87 -16.46
CA SER A 192 8.86 -8.90 -15.90
C SER A 192 8.53 -10.32 -16.34
N LEU A 193 7.61 -10.51 -17.27
CA LEU A 193 7.19 -11.84 -17.77
C LEU A 193 8.33 -12.64 -18.41
N ILE A 194 9.33 -11.95 -18.95
CA ILE A 194 10.51 -12.58 -19.54
C ILE A 194 11.28 -13.42 -18.50
N HIS A 195 11.38 -12.91 -17.28
CA HIS A 195 12.09 -13.60 -16.19
C HIS A 195 11.30 -14.78 -15.59
N ILE A 196 9.98 -14.79 -15.77
CA ILE A 196 9.09 -15.85 -15.28
C ILE A 196 8.90 -16.95 -16.31
N SER A 197 8.86 -16.60 -17.61
CA SER A 197 8.61 -17.54 -18.69
C SER A 197 9.85 -18.18 -19.29
N GLU A 198 11.03 -17.59 -19.12
CA GLU A 198 12.27 -18.24 -19.49
C GLU A 198 12.66 -19.23 -18.39
N PRO A 199 12.65 -20.55 -18.70
CA PRO A 199 13.34 -21.48 -17.83
C PRO A 199 14.77 -20.95 -17.74
N THR A 200 15.22 -20.63 -16.55
CA THR A 200 16.65 -20.43 -16.33
C THR A 200 17.32 -21.62 -17.00
N ARG A 201 17.93 -21.40 -18.14
CA ARG A 201 18.97 -22.32 -18.60
C ARG A 201 20.04 -22.23 -17.56
N LEU A 202 19.85 -22.97 -16.47
CA LEU A 202 20.97 -23.42 -15.68
C LEU A 202 21.89 -24.02 -16.71
N ALA A 203 22.89 -23.21 -17.06
CA ALA A 203 23.89 -23.59 -17.98
C ALA A 203 24.30 -25.01 -17.60
N LEU A 204 24.21 -25.88 -18.55
CA LEU A 204 25.00 -27.09 -18.56
C LEU A 204 26.45 -26.64 -18.32
N ILE A 205 26.87 -26.70 -17.05
CA ILE A 205 28.28 -26.74 -16.66
C ILE A 205 28.57 -28.19 -16.37
#